data_77619f05bc461e76ee5bfe62d1cf5f1d
#
_entry.id   77619f05bc461e76ee5bfe62d1cf5f1d
#
_cell.length_a   1.000
_cell.length_b   1.000
_cell.length_c   1.000
_cell.angle_alpha   90.00
_cell.angle_beta   90.00
_cell.angle_gamma   90.00
#
_symmetry.space_group_name_H-M   'P 1'
#
loop_
_entity.id
_entity.type
_entity.pdbx_description
1 polymer ?
#
loop_
_entity_poly.entity_id
_entity_poly.type
_entity_poly.pdbx_seq_one_letter_code
_entity_poly.pdbx_strand_id
1 'polypeptide(L)'
;MMKMTMTKSIVKTAPAIMMALLWLDGAHAAPNDKTQKHRGMARLQELMKSEPSIRDTQKAALKYYQLEPERIRALTTAAQVKGLLPEVDAGLDSTVGHTYNETQDALFPMFPYKDRDAGSSDQMVWHVRGVWDLSRLAFNPEQLDIKTLNSLQETLVREVTTLYFQRRRVMASLLLSPPQDEEELFDAQLRLQELTATIDAFTGGKFAPNAWNGDLGQ
;
A
#
# COMPACT_ATOMS: atom_id res chain seq x y z
N MET A 1 61.13 66.62 32.75
CA MET A 1 62.56 66.48 32.49
C MET A 1 62.73 65.40 31.46
N MET A 2 63.40 65.71 30.40
CA MET A 2 64.03 64.94 29.33
C MET A 2 63.10 64.36 28.24
N LYS A 3 62.99 65.02 27.17
CA LYS A 3 63.78 65.15 25.95
C LYS A 3 63.95 63.92 25.10
N MET A 4 63.43 64.06 23.88
CA MET A 4 64.10 63.83 22.59
C MET A 4 64.17 62.35 22.14
N THR A 5 64.00 61.96 20.92
CA THR A 5 64.21 62.60 19.61
C THR A 5 63.60 61.75 18.50
N MET A 6 63.09 62.41 17.47
CA MET A 6 63.01 62.10 16.04
C MET A 6 63.87 60.91 15.54
N THR A 7 63.27 60.07 14.63
CA THR A 7 63.88 60.03 13.27
C THR A 7 62.83 59.57 12.23
N LYS A 8 62.73 60.39 11.17
CA LYS A 8 62.09 60.09 9.90
C LYS A 8 62.87 59.01 9.16
N SER A 9 62.22 58.04 8.56
CA SER A 9 62.77 57.44 7.38
C SER A 9 61.66 57.20 6.37
N ILE A 10 61.69 57.92 5.29
CA ILE A 10 60.92 57.84 4.07
C ILE A 10 61.55 56.69 3.26
N VAL A 11 60.78 55.67 2.92
CA VAL A 11 61.09 54.85 1.76
C VAL A 11 59.82 54.74 0.91
N LYS A 12 59.85 55.46 -0.17
CA LYS A 12 59.00 55.35 -1.37
C LYS A 12 59.41 54.07 -2.10
N THR A 13 58.56 53.13 -2.22
CA THR A 13 58.44 52.10 -3.30
C THR A 13 57.16 51.29 -2.97
N ALA A 14 56.17 51.17 -3.76
CA ALA A 14 55.97 51.04 -5.19
C ALA A 14 54.46 50.97 -5.48
N PRO A 15 53.99 51.49 -6.55
CA PRO A 15 52.66 51.25 -7.07
C PRO A 15 52.69 50.17 -8.15
N ALA A 16 53.27 48.99 -7.90
CA ALA A 16 53.36 47.91 -8.89
C ALA A 16 52.65 46.60 -8.53
N ILE A 17 52.10 46.51 -7.35
CA ILE A 17 51.38 45.24 -6.92
C ILE A 17 49.86 45.36 -7.02
N MET A 18 49.34 46.57 -7.31
CA MET A 18 47.88 46.75 -7.35
C MET A 18 47.27 46.53 -8.75
N MET A 19 48.06 46.17 -9.77
CA MET A 19 47.52 45.85 -11.10
C MET A 19 47.45 44.35 -11.46
N ALA A 20 47.91 43.49 -10.60
CA ALA A 20 47.88 42.03 -10.84
C ALA A 20 46.66 41.29 -10.22
N LEU A 21 45.85 41.99 -9.41
CA LEU A 21 44.65 41.40 -8.80
C LEU A 21 43.34 41.65 -9.58
N LEU A 22 43.39 42.42 -10.68
CA LEU A 22 42.23 42.71 -11.53
C LEU A 22 42.04 41.74 -12.72
N TRP A 23 42.88 40.72 -12.84
CA TRP A 23 42.81 39.75 -13.95
C TRP A 23 42.53 38.32 -13.49
N LEU A 24 42.08 38.11 -12.24
CA LEU A 24 41.61 36.79 -11.76
C LEU A 24 40.09 36.70 -11.68
N ASP A 25 39.34 37.67 -12.20
CA ASP A 25 37.93 37.46 -12.56
C ASP A 25 37.84 36.72 -13.90
N GLY A 26 38.63 35.63 -13.99
CA GLY A 26 38.57 34.68 -15.07
C GLY A 26 37.30 33.84 -14.96
N ALA A 27 36.31 34.29 -15.71
CA ALA A 27 35.39 33.42 -16.41
C ALA A 27 34.87 32.19 -15.61
N HIS A 28 34.04 32.43 -14.63
CA HIS A 28 32.98 31.47 -14.39
C HIS A 28 32.00 31.58 -15.59
N ALA A 29 32.39 31.01 -16.72
CA ALA A 29 31.49 30.78 -17.83
C ALA A 29 30.34 30.00 -17.27
N ALA A 30 29.16 30.60 -17.23
CA ALA A 30 27.92 29.91 -16.90
C ALA A 30 27.89 28.60 -17.69
N PRO A 31 27.68 27.46 -17.07
CA PRO A 31 27.72 26.17 -17.78
C PRO A 31 26.76 26.25 -18.96
N ASN A 32 27.28 26.02 -20.15
CA ASN A 32 26.53 26.07 -21.40
C ASN A 32 25.28 25.22 -21.22
N ASP A 33 24.10 25.75 -21.51
CA ASP A 33 22.78 25.10 -21.37
C ASP A 33 22.78 23.64 -21.88
N LYS A 34 23.48 23.36 -22.96
CA LYS A 34 23.67 22.02 -23.49
C LYS A 34 24.39 21.07 -22.53
N THR A 35 25.41 21.57 -21.82
CA THR A 35 26.19 20.75 -20.86
C THR A 35 25.36 20.44 -19.62
N GLN A 36 24.58 21.39 -19.15
CA GLN A 36 23.67 21.20 -18.02
C GLN A 36 22.57 20.19 -18.36
N LYS A 37 21.98 20.28 -19.53
CA LYS A 37 20.97 19.34 -20.03
C LYS A 37 21.52 17.92 -20.21
N HIS A 38 22.76 17.77 -20.69
CA HIS A 38 23.40 16.46 -20.76
C HIS A 38 23.66 15.84 -19.39
N ARG A 39 24.09 16.63 -18.40
CA ARG A 39 24.26 16.16 -17.02
C ARG A 39 22.92 15.76 -16.38
N GLY A 40 21.87 16.57 -16.58
CA GLY A 40 20.53 16.26 -16.12
C GLY A 40 19.98 14.95 -16.72
N MET A 41 20.21 14.73 -18.01
CA MET A 41 19.80 13.49 -18.70
C MET A 41 20.52 12.25 -18.16
N ALA A 42 21.85 12.33 -17.95
CA ALA A 42 22.63 11.25 -17.39
C ALA A 42 22.17 10.90 -15.98
N ARG A 43 21.94 11.90 -15.12
CA ARG A 43 21.43 11.71 -13.76
C ARG A 43 20.02 11.12 -13.75
N LEU A 44 19.14 11.59 -14.65
CA LEU A 44 17.80 11.04 -14.83
C LEU A 44 17.85 9.56 -15.20
N GLN A 45 18.73 9.16 -16.14
CA GLN A 45 18.88 7.76 -16.52
C GLN A 45 19.40 6.89 -15.36
N GLU A 46 20.31 7.41 -14.56
CA GLU A 46 20.84 6.71 -13.38
C GLU A 46 19.74 6.49 -12.33
N LEU A 47 18.98 7.55 -12.00
CA LEU A 47 17.84 7.45 -11.07
C LEU A 47 16.79 6.49 -11.60
N MET A 48 16.48 6.53 -12.89
CA MET A 48 15.51 5.61 -13.50
C MET A 48 15.96 4.13 -13.47
N LYS A 49 17.27 3.87 -13.44
CA LYS A 49 17.81 2.50 -13.30
C LYS A 49 17.81 2.01 -11.86
N SER A 50 18.00 2.90 -10.90
CA SER A 50 17.99 2.56 -9.47
C SER A 50 16.57 2.34 -8.91
N GLU A 51 15.54 2.86 -9.58
CA GLU A 51 14.14 2.70 -9.18
C GLU A 51 13.58 1.35 -9.61
N PRO A 52 12.62 0.81 -8.83
CA PRO A 52 11.86 -0.37 -9.24
C PRO A 52 11.20 -0.15 -10.60
N SER A 53 11.16 -1.19 -11.43
CA SER A 53 10.43 -1.09 -12.69
C SER A 53 8.92 -0.93 -12.45
N ILE A 54 8.20 -0.40 -13.44
CA ILE A 54 6.74 -0.30 -13.35
C ILE A 54 6.09 -1.67 -13.06
N ARG A 55 6.63 -2.75 -13.65
CA ARG A 55 6.11 -4.10 -13.42
C ARG A 55 6.34 -4.58 -11.99
N ASP A 56 7.48 -4.27 -11.40
CA ASP A 56 7.79 -4.64 -10.02
C ASP A 56 6.94 -3.83 -9.05
N THR A 57 6.72 -2.54 -9.34
CA THR A 57 5.83 -1.67 -8.58
C THR A 57 4.39 -2.18 -8.61
N GLN A 58 3.86 -2.54 -9.80
CA GLN A 58 2.53 -3.14 -9.95
C GLN A 58 2.40 -4.45 -9.17
N LYS A 59 3.41 -5.35 -9.28
CA LYS A 59 3.42 -6.61 -8.52
C LYS A 59 3.45 -6.37 -7.01
N ALA A 60 4.24 -5.41 -6.55
CA ALA A 60 4.30 -5.06 -5.14
C ALA A 60 2.93 -4.56 -4.63
N ALA A 61 2.26 -3.70 -5.40
CA ALA A 61 0.92 -3.21 -5.07
C ALA A 61 -0.12 -4.34 -5.05
N LEU A 62 -0.16 -5.17 -6.08
CA LEU A 62 -1.07 -6.32 -6.15
C LEU A 62 -0.86 -7.28 -4.98
N LYS A 63 0.39 -7.50 -4.60
CA LYS A 63 0.73 -8.34 -3.45
C LYS A 63 0.27 -7.72 -2.13
N TYR A 64 0.47 -6.42 -1.96
CA TYR A 64 0.06 -5.70 -0.76
C TYR A 64 -1.46 -5.76 -0.55
N TYR A 65 -2.24 -5.54 -1.61
CA TYR A 65 -3.70 -5.63 -1.58
C TYR A 65 -4.24 -7.06 -1.75
N GLN A 66 -3.37 -8.08 -1.85
CA GLN A 66 -3.75 -9.48 -2.05
C GLN A 66 -4.60 -9.73 -3.31
N LEU A 67 -4.39 -8.91 -4.34
CA LEU A 67 -5.07 -8.98 -5.64
C LEU A 67 -4.19 -9.65 -6.72
N GLU A 68 -3.34 -10.59 -6.34
CA GLU A 68 -2.50 -11.34 -7.29
C GLU A 68 -3.36 -12.22 -8.21
N PRO A 69 -3.05 -12.28 -9.51
CA PRO A 69 -3.85 -13.05 -10.47
C PRO A 69 -3.97 -14.54 -10.12
N GLU A 70 -2.91 -15.13 -9.56
CA GLU A 70 -2.90 -16.51 -9.10
C GLU A 70 -3.89 -16.76 -7.97
N ARG A 71 -3.96 -15.82 -7.03
CA ARG A 71 -4.90 -15.89 -5.91
C ARG A 71 -6.35 -15.78 -6.38
N ILE A 72 -6.63 -14.83 -7.28
CA ILE A 72 -7.98 -14.68 -7.85
C ILE A 72 -8.38 -15.93 -8.64
N ARG A 73 -7.47 -16.54 -9.40
CA ARG A 73 -7.72 -17.81 -10.10
C ARG A 73 -8.01 -18.95 -9.11
N ALA A 74 -7.22 -19.05 -8.04
CA ALA A 74 -7.44 -20.05 -7.00
C ALA A 74 -8.82 -19.89 -6.34
N LEU A 75 -9.25 -18.66 -6.04
CA LEU A 75 -10.59 -18.37 -5.52
C LEU A 75 -11.67 -18.74 -6.52
N THR A 76 -11.47 -18.46 -7.81
CA THR A 76 -12.41 -18.86 -8.89
C THR A 76 -12.60 -20.38 -8.93
N THR A 77 -11.47 -21.11 -8.89
CA THR A 77 -11.52 -22.58 -8.91
C THR A 77 -12.19 -23.12 -7.63
N ALA A 78 -11.85 -22.55 -6.48
CA ALA A 78 -12.46 -22.95 -5.19
C ALA A 78 -13.97 -22.70 -5.19
N ALA A 79 -14.43 -21.55 -5.71
CA ALA A 79 -15.84 -21.23 -5.83
C ALA A 79 -16.59 -22.21 -6.77
N GLN A 80 -15.97 -22.64 -7.86
CA GLN A 80 -16.53 -23.64 -8.77
C GLN A 80 -16.65 -25.02 -8.10
N VAL A 81 -15.58 -25.48 -7.42
CA VAL A 81 -15.56 -26.75 -6.71
C VAL A 81 -16.57 -26.76 -5.57
N LYS A 82 -16.68 -25.65 -4.82
CA LYS A 82 -17.64 -25.52 -3.72
C LYS A 82 -19.10 -25.67 -4.21
N GLY A 83 -19.43 -25.21 -5.41
CA GLY A 83 -20.75 -25.39 -6.01
C GLY A 83 -21.10 -26.86 -6.30
N LEU A 84 -20.11 -27.73 -6.41
CA LEU A 84 -20.29 -29.17 -6.63
C LEU A 84 -20.42 -29.98 -5.34
N LEU A 85 -19.97 -29.43 -4.22
CA LEU A 85 -19.99 -30.12 -2.94
C LEU A 85 -21.34 -30.00 -2.25
N PRO A 86 -21.84 -31.06 -1.59
CA PRO A 86 -23.02 -30.96 -0.75
C PRO A 86 -22.74 -30.13 0.50
N GLU A 87 -23.75 -29.42 0.96
CA GLU A 87 -23.74 -28.87 2.30
C GLU A 87 -24.04 -30.04 3.28
N VAL A 88 -23.10 -30.33 4.17
CA VAL A 88 -23.19 -31.39 5.12
C VAL A 88 -23.56 -30.81 6.47
N ASP A 89 -24.72 -31.20 6.95
CA ASP A 89 -25.23 -30.93 8.31
C ASP A 89 -25.11 -32.19 9.14
N ALA A 90 -24.50 -32.13 10.31
CA ALA A 90 -24.41 -33.22 11.26
C ALA A 90 -24.83 -32.71 12.65
N GLY A 91 -25.84 -33.33 13.24
CA GLY A 91 -26.33 -32.94 14.55
C GLY A 91 -26.53 -34.14 15.49
N LEU A 92 -26.52 -33.85 16.77
CA LEU A 92 -26.81 -34.75 17.84
C LEU A 92 -27.93 -34.13 18.69
N ASP A 93 -29.12 -34.73 18.61
CA ASP A 93 -30.28 -34.32 19.40
C ASP A 93 -30.44 -35.23 20.59
N SER A 94 -30.45 -34.67 21.78
CA SER A 94 -30.71 -35.37 23.02
C SER A 94 -32.00 -34.84 23.62
N THR A 95 -33.02 -35.70 23.71
CA THR A 95 -34.28 -35.34 24.32
C THR A 95 -34.46 -36.18 25.61
N VAL A 96 -34.53 -35.48 26.73
CA VAL A 96 -34.81 -36.05 28.04
C VAL A 96 -36.26 -35.68 28.40
N GLY A 97 -37.15 -36.69 28.40
CA GLY A 97 -38.54 -36.49 28.73
C GLY A 97 -38.88 -37.14 30.08
N HIS A 98 -39.42 -36.38 31.00
CA HIS A 98 -40.01 -36.89 32.23
C HIS A 98 -41.51 -36.66 32.18
N THR A 99 -42.25 -37.75 32.17
CA THR A 99 -43.72 -37.70 32.20
C THR A 99 -44.22 -38.16 33.57
N TYR A 100 -44.90 -37.28 34.25
CA TYR A 100 -45.58 -37.57 35.48
C TYR A 100 -47.08 -37.55 35.23
N ASN A 101 -47.76 -38.76 35.32
CA ASN A 101 -49.21 -38.84 35.28
C ASN A 101 -49.68 -39.15 36.68
N GLU A 102 -50.44 -38.25 37.28
CA GLU A 102 -51.11 -38.46 38.54
C GLU A 102 -52.63 -38.61 38.26
N THR A 103 -53.16 -39.83 38.36
CA THR A 103 -54.61 -40.07 38.19
C THR A 103 -55.23 -40.18 39.54
N GLN A 104 -56.15 -39.31 39.85
CA GLN A 104 -56.94 -39.36 41.07
C GLN A 104 -58.35 -39.79 40.74
N ASP A 105 -58.77 -40.97 41.29
CA ASP A 105 -60.11 -41.48 41.07
C ASP A 105 -61.12 -40.75 41.98
N ALA A 106 -62.03 -39.99 41.38
CA ALA A 106 -62.99 -39.13 42.09
C ALA A 106 -64.27 -39.95 42.54
N LEU A 107 -64.38 -41.19 42.13
CA LEU A 107 -65.56 -41.98 42.42
C LEU A 107 -65.61 -42.59 43.86
N PHE A 108 -64.47 -42.64 44.55
CA PHE A 108 -64.37 -43.13 45.94
C PHE A 108 -63.61 -42.18 46.83
N PRO A 109 -64.14 -41.03 47.25
CA PRO A 109 -63.46 -40.06 48.05
C PRO A 109 -63.03 -40.57 49.43
N MET A 110 -63.47 -41.69 49.88
CA MET A 110 -63.19 -42.29 51.19
C MET A 110 -61.91 -43.12 51.21
N PHE A 111 -61.43 -43.58 50.02
CA PHE A 111 -60.18 -44.30 49.82
C PHE A 111 -59.51 -43.77 48.55
N PRO A 112 -58.76 -42.61 48.61
CA PRO A 112 -58.13 -42.08 47.44
C PRO A 112 -57.00 -43.00 47.00
N TYR A 113 -57.23 -43.72 45.91
CA TYR A 113 -56.20 -44.45 45.20
C TYR A 113 -55.44 -43.42 44.36
N LYS A 114 -54.15 -43.28 44.62
CA LYS A 114 -53.24 -42.41 43.84
C LYS A 114 -52.35 -43.36 43.02
N ASP A 115 -52.58 -43.39 41.73
CA ASP A 115 -51.67 -44.05 40.82
C ASP A 115 -50.71 -43.03 40.26
N ARG A 116 -49.41 -43.32 40.36
CA ARG A 116 -48.32 -42.46 39.85
C ARG A 116 -47.51 -43.25 38.87
N ASP A 117 -47.75 -43.00 37.62
CA ASP A 117 -46.87 -43.47 36.55
C ASP A 117 -45.80 -42.47 36.29
N ALA A 118 -44.55 -42.80 36.56
CA ALA A 118 -43.38 -42.02 36.20
C ALA A 118 -42.69 -42.73 35.03
N GLY A 119 -42.78 -42.12 33.88
CA GLY A 119 -42.03 -42.53 32.69
C GLY A 119 -40.86 -41.62 32.45
N SER A 120 -39.64 -42.12 32.31
CA SER A 120 -38.52 -41.41 31.76
C SER A 120 -38.19 -41.93 30.36
N SER A 121 -38.10 -41.07 29.40
CA SER A 121 -37.65 -41.42 28.05
C SER A 121 -36.43 -40.59 27.70
N ASP A 122 -35.28 -41.26 27.64
CA ASP A 122 -34.03 -40.65 27.15
C ASP A 122 -33.85 -41.09 25.70
N GLN A 123 -33.91 -40.13 24.79
CA GLN A 123 -33.71 -40.41 23.38
C GLN A 123 -32.51 -39.59 22.89
N MET A 124 -31.55 -40.29 22.30
CA MET A 124 -30.42 -39.68 21.62
C MET A 124 -30.52 -40.03 20.14
N VAL A 125 -30.64 -38.99 19.32
CA VAL A 125 -30.75 -39.12 17.86
C VAL A 125 -29.59 -38.37 17.24
N TRP A 126 -28.81 -39.08 16.45
CA TRP A 126 -27.82 -38.46 15.60
C TRP A 126 -28.36 -38.41 14.17
N HIS A 127 -28.07 -37.31 13.47
CA HIS A 127 -28.42 -37.17 12.07
C HIS A 127 -27.25 -36.63 11.26
N VAL A 128 -27.13 -37.08 10.02
CA VAL A 128 -26.23 -36.55 9.00
C VAL A 128 -27.06 -36.30 7.76
N ARG A 129 -27.05 -35.07 7.27
CA ARG A 129 -27.80 -34.68 6.09
C ARG A 129 -26.83 -34.07 5.07
N GLY A 130 -26.88 -34.56 3.84
CA GLY A 130 -26.20 -33.96 2.70
C GLY A 130 -27.23 -33.30 1.79
N VAL A 131 -27.10 -31.99 1.56
CA VAL A 131 -27.98 -31.22 0.67
C VAL A 131 -27.19 -30.72 -0.49
N TRP A 132 -27.57 -31.07 -1.73
CA TRP A 132 -27.02 -30.55 -2.95
C TRP A 132 -27.89 -29.39 -3.46
N ASP A 133 -27.33 -28.19 -3.51
CA ASP A 133 -27.98 -27.05 -4.13
C ASP A 133 -27.48 -26.89 -5.59
N LEU A 134 -28.19 -27.55 -6.49
CA LEU A 134 -27.86 -27.49 -7.92
C LEU A 134 -28.04 -26.10 -8.55
N SER A 135 -28.77 -25.20 -7.90
CA SER A 135 -28.91 -23.82 -8.36
C SER A 135 -27.59 -23.08 -8.33
N ARG A 136 -26.69 -23.44 -7.43
CA ARG A 136 -25.32 -22.89 -7.34
C ARG A 136 -24.43 -23.24 -8.54
N LEU A 137 -24.77 -24.26 -9.28
CA LEU A 137 -24.08 -24.61 -10.54
C LEU A 137 -24.43 -23.62 -11.65
N ALA A 138 -25.68 -23.14 -11.66
CA ALA A 138 -26.15 -22.18 -12.66
C ALA A 138 -25.84 -20.73 -12.26
N PHE A 139 -25.95 -20.42 -10.99
CA PHE A 139 -25.71 -19.11 -10.42
C PHE A 139 -24.99 -19.21 -9.08
N ASN A 140 -23.69 -18.88 -9.11
CA ASN A 140 -22.88 -18.82 -7.89
C ASN A 140 -22.64 -17.34 -7.51
N PRO A 141 -23.15 -16.85 -6.37
CA PRO A 141 -22.96 -15.47 -5.93
C PRO A 141 -21.47 -15.14 -5.70
N GLU A 142 -20.64 -16.12 -5.35
CA GLU A 142 -19.18 -15.92 -5.20
C GLU A 142 -18.50 -15.49 -6.51
N GLN A 143 -19.09 -15.77 -7.68
CA GLN A 143 -18.58 -15.27 -8.98
C GLN A 143 -18.75 -13.77 -9.13
N LEU A 144 -19.72 -13.14 -8.49
CA LEU A 144 -19.89 -11.69 -8.48
C LEU A 144 -18.78 -11.03 -7.67
N ASP A 145 -18.42 -11.62 -6.53
CA ASP A 145 -17.30 -11.13 -5.71
C ASP A 145 -15.99 -11.22 -6.47
N ILE A 146 -15.77 -12.30 -7.22
CA ILE A 146 -14.58 -12.47 -8.06
C ILE A 146 -14.52 -11.42 -9.17
N LYS A 147 -15.64 -11.08 -9.81
CA LYS A 147 -15.70 -10.00 -10.81
C LYS A 147 -15.33 -8.65 -10.19
N THR A 148 -15.78 -8.39 -8.97
CA THR A 148 -15.42 -7.19 -8.20
C THR A 148 -13.92 -7.16 -7.91
N LEU A 149 -13.31 -8.27 -7.49
CA LEU A 149 -11.86 -8.37 -7.28
C LEU A 149 -11.08 -8.10 -8.57
N ASN A 150 -11.52 -8.61 -9.71
CA ASN A 150 -10.90 -8.32 -11.00
C ASN A 150 -10.97 -6.83 -11.35
N SER A 151 -12.11 -6.17 -11.14
CA SER A 151 -12.25 -4.75 -11.41
C SER A 151 -11.39 -3.89 -10.48
N LEU A 152 -11.24 -4.29 -9.21
CA LEU A 152 -10.33 -3.65 -8.25
C LEU A 152 -8.86 -3.84 -8.67
N GLN A 153 -8.49 -5.03 -9.15
CA GLN A 153 -7.17 -5.31 -9.68
C GLN A 153 -6.82 -4.38 -10.86
N GLU A 154 -7.73 -4.27 -11.85
CA GLU A 154 -7.54 -3.38 -13.00
C GLU A 154 -7.42 -1.92 -12.58
N THR A 155 -8.27 -1.48 -11.66
CA THR A 155 -8.26 -0.11 -11.13
C THR A 155 -6.95 0.18 -10.41
N LEU A 156 -6.48 -0.72 -9.55
CA LEU A 156 -5.22 -0.58 -8.82
C LEU A 156 -4.02 -0.51 -9.79
N VAL A 157 -3.97 -1.40 -10.79
CA VAL A 157 -2.89 -1.41 -11.79
C VAL A 157 -2.88 -0.11 -12.58
N ARG A 158 -4.05 0.41 -12.97
CA ARG A 158 -4.19 1.67 -13.70
C ARG A 158 -3.72 2.85 -12.85
N GLU A 159 -4.15 2.92 -11.60
CA GLU A 159 -3.79 3.99 -10.67
C GLU A 159 -2.29 4.01 -10.40
N VAL A 160 -1.71 2.89 -10.03
CA VAL A 160 -0.26 2.76 -9.80
C VAL A 160 0.53 3.14 -11.05
N THR A 161 0.06 2.74 -12.24
CA THR A 161 0.71 3.10 -13.50
C THR A 161 0.67 4.61 -13.74
N THR A 162 -0.48 5.24 -13.50
CA THR A 162 -0.68 6.67 -13.67
C THR A 162 0.24 7.46 -12.74
N LEU A 163 0.25 7.13 -11.45
CA LEU A 163 1.09 7.78 -10.44
C LEU A 163 2.58 7.60 -10.74
N TYR A 164 3.00 6.40 -11.14
CA TYR A 164 4.38 6.10 -11.50
C TYR A 164 4.89 6.98 -12.64
N PHE A 165 4.13 7.13 -13.71
CA PHE A 165 4.53 7.97 -14.83
C PHE A 165 4.36 9.46 -14.56
N GLN A 166 3.39 9.87 -13.76
CA GLN A 166 3.28 11.26 -13.29
C GLN A 166 4.51 11.65 -12.49
N ARG A 167 4.92 10.81 -11.52
CA ARG A 167 6.13 11.02 -10.74
C ARG A 167 7.37 11.15 -11.63
N ARG A 168 7.53 10.27 -12.61
CA ARG A 168 8.66 10.32 -13.55
C ARG A 168 8.68 11.59 -14.40
N ARG A 169 7.50 12.09 -14.80
CA ARG A 169 7.41 13.35 -15.54
C ARG A 169 7.84 14.53 -14.69
N VAL A 170 7.37 14.62 -13.44
CA VAL A 170 7.78 15.69 -12.52
C VAL A 170 9.28 15.63 -12.25
N MET A 171 9.84 14.45 -12.00
CA MET A 171 11.27 14.25 -11.82
C MET A 171 12.08 14.68 -13.06
N ALA A 172 11.62 14.28 -14.25
CA ALA A 172 12.27 14.68 -15.50
C ALA A 172 12.20 16.21 -15.72
N SER A 173 11.06 16.84 -15.42
CA SER A 173 10.92 18.31 -15.51
C SER A 173 11.91 19.02 -14.58
N LEU A 174 12.00 18.58 -13.32
CA LEU A 174 12.92 19.16 -12.33
C LEU A 174 14.41 19.03 -12.75
N LEU A 175 14.79 17.94 -13.40
CA LEU A 175 16.19 17.68 -13.78
C LEU A 175 16.58 18.30 -15.13
N LEU A 176 15.64 18.40 -16.09
CA LEU A 176 15.93 18.86 -17.45
C LEU A 176 15.57 20.32 -17.70
N SER A 177 14.56 20.82 -16.99
CA SER A 177 14.03 22.17 -17.16
C SER A 177 13.46 22.65 -15.82
N PRO A 178 14.33 22.87 -14.83
CA PRO A 178 13.87 23.34 -13.51
C PRO A 178 13.18 24.69 -13.66
N PRO A 179 12.08 24.94 -12.93
CA PRO A 179 11.48 26.26 -12.85
C PRO A 179 12.49 27.30 -12.37
N GLN A 180 12.36 28.51 -12.87
CA GLN A 180 13.24 29.65 -12.49
C GLN A 180 12.72 30.34 -11.22
N ASP A 181 11.42 30.19 -10.92
CA ASP A 181 10.77 30.69 -9.73
C ASP A 181 10.95 29.71 -8.58
N GLU A 182 11.36 30.23 -7.43
CA GLU A 182 11.60 29.43 -6.22
C GLU A 182 10.30 28.79 -5.69
N GLU A 183 9.16 29.47 -5.81
CA GLU A 183 7.85 28.96 -5.40
C GLU A 183 7.44 27.79 -6.29
N GLU A 184 7.53 27.94 -7.61
CA GLU A 184 7.25 26.86 -8.56
C GLU A 184 8.20 25.66 -8.39
N LEU A 185 9.46 25.91 -8.07
CA LEU A 185 10.45 24.87 -7.80
C LEU A 185 10.08 24.08 -6.55
N PHE A 186 9.71 24.77 -5.47
CA PHE A 186 9.29 24.15 -4.23
C PHE A 186 8.02 23.31 -4.43
N ASP A 187 7.02 23.85 -5.14
CA ASP A 187 5.79 23.14 -5.45
C ASP A 187 6.04 21.86 -6.26
N ALA A 188 6.93 21.92 -7.25
CA ALA A 188 7.30 20.75 -8.04
C ALA A 188 8.02 19.69 -7.20
N GLN A 189 8.87 20.10 -6.25
CA GLN A 189 9.53 19.19 -5.32
C GLN A 189 8.52 18.54 -4.37
N LEU A 190 7.60 19.32 -3.81
CA LEU A 190 6.54 18.84 -2.94
C LEU A 190 5.64 17.84 -3.67
N ARG A 191 5.29 18.15 -4.92
CA ARG A 191 4.52 17.24 -5.77
C ARG A 191 5.23 15.92 -6.04
N LEU A 192 6.54 15.95 -6.24
CA LEU A 192 7.34 14.75 -6.41
C LEU A 192 7.35 13.88 -5.14
N GLN A 193 7.46 14.51 -3.97
CA GLN A 193 7.39 13.82 -2.68
C GLN A 193 6.00 13.21 -2.44
N GLU A 194 4.92 13.95 -2.71
CA GLU A 194 3.54 13.48 -2.61
C GLU A 194 3.32 12.22 -3.46
N LEU A 195 3.71 12.28 -4.75
CA LEU A 195 3.56 11.14 -5.66
C LEU A 195 4.39 9.94 -5.22
N THR A 196 5.59 10.18 -4.68
CA THR A 196 6.44 9.11 -4.16
C THR A 196 5.82 8.45 -2.94
N ALA A 197 5.35 9.24 -1.97
CA ALA A 197 4.68 8.74 -0.78
C ALA A 197 3.39 7.97 -1.12
N THR A 198 2.64 8.46 -2.10
CA THR A 198 1.41 7.79 -2.55
C THR A 198 1.72 6.42 -3.16
N ILE A 199 2.71 6.32 -4.06
CA ILE A 199 3.12 5.04 -4.64
C ILE A 199 3.66 4.10 -3.55
N ASP A 200 4.42 4.63 -2.61
CA ASP A 200 4.96 3.85 -1.50
C ASP A 200 3.86 3.29 -0.60
N ALA A 201 2.83 4.07 -0.31
CA ALA A 201 1.64 3.61 0.39
C ALA A 201 0.91 2.49 -0.38
N PHE A 202 0.76 2.61 -1.69
CA PHE A 202 0.16 1.55 -2.53
C PHE A 202 0.98 0.26 -2.57
N THR A 203 2.30 0.34 -2.40
CA THR A 203 3.19 -0.82 -2.44
C THR A 203 3.54 -1.38 -1.06
N GLY A 204 2.98 -0.80 0.01
CA GLY A 204 3.27 -1.19 1.38
C GLY A 204 4.72 -0.94 1.78
N GLY A 205 5.28 0.22 1.43
CA GLY A 205 6.63 0.63 1.78
C GLY A 205 7.73 0.01 0.93
N LYS A 206 7.40 -0.53 -0.24
CA LYS A 206 8.39 -1.22 -1.10
C LYS A 206 8.88 -0.39 -2.28
N PHE A 207 8.31 0.77 -2.48
CA PHE A 207 8.67 1.63 -3.60
C PHE A 207 9.72 2.66 -3.22
N ALA A 208 9.70 3.18 -1.97
CA ALA A 208 10.60 4.25 -1.56
C ALA A 208 12.05 3.87 -1.85
N PRO A 209 12.68 4.40 -2.88
CA PRO A 209 14.11 4.24 -3.03
C PRO A 209 14.75 5.00 -1.88
N ASN A 210 15.68 4.37 -1.18
CA ASN A 210 16.52 5.00 -0.15
C ASN A 210 17.31 6.23 -0.67
N ALA A 211 17.10 6.60 -1.92
CA ALA A 211 17.86 7.61 -2.67
C ALA A 211 17.24 9.01 -2.68
N TRP A 212 16.02 9.21 -2.20
CA TRP A 212 15.42 10.54 -2.19
C TRP A 212 15.47 11.18 -0.81
N ASN A 213 16.66 11.48 -0.33
CA ASN A 213 16.86 12.27 0.90
C ASN A 213 16.95 13.79 0.63
N GLY A 214 16.27 14.29 -0.38
CA GLY A 214 16.18 15.73 -0.62
C GLY A 214 17.44 16.39 -1.21
N ASP A 215 18.48 15.60 -1.53
CA ASP A 215 19.72 16.12 -2.11
C ASP A 215 19.59 16.26 -3.64
N LEU A 216 18.89 17.28 -4.06
CA LEU A 216 18.96 17.80 -5.46
C LEU A 216 20.23 18.60 -5.69
N GLY A 217 21.33 18.21 -5.04
CA GLY A 217 22.66 18.78 -5.27
C GLY A 217 22.67 20.31 -5.33
N GLN A 218 23.07 20.93 -4.22
CA GLN A 218 23.64 22.26 -4.23
C GLN A 218 24.86 22.30 -5.14
#